data_98217617651eb4aec96b345f6c22f737
#
_entry.id   98217617651eb4aec96b345f6c22f737
#
_cell.length_a   1.000
_cell.length_b   1.000
_cell.length_c   1.000
_cell.angle_alpha   90.00
_cell.angle_beta   90.00
_cell.angle_gamma   90.00
#
_symmetry.space_group_name_H-M   'P 1'
#
loop_
_entity.id
_entity.type
_entity.pdbx_description
1 polymer ?
#
loop_
_entity_poly.entity_id
_entity_poly.type
_entity_poly.pdbx_seq_one_letter_code
_entity_poly.pdbx_strand_id
1 'polypeptide(L)'
;MPERRLSAVVLAAGEGTRMRSERPKPLHLLCGRPMILHVLDAMAEVDVRRVVVVVGHRGEWVTKTLVQHAPPTMEIEFVEQLARTGTGDALAVGLTGLPDDNDDETEDVVVLPGDTPLLRPQTLAALVRAHRAEDAGATLLTAVVETPLGYGRVVHGKDGNVIRVVEEADATEDEKAIDEVNTSIYCFRRSILAPTLRRLSPANAQGEYYLTDAIGVLSSAGYSVRSLVLPDSMEAAGVNDRAQLAVAEAELRDRINERWMRRGVTMWDPERTYVDAEVHLEADVSLLPGVILRGNCVVGAGAEIGPNSILTDTTVGDGAVVAESACTLATIGAGARIGAYSVLEPGAEVADGVELGPHSVVAGPQG
;
A
#
# COMPACT_ATOMS: atom_id res chain seq x y z
N MET A 1 -1.00 9.13 -30.34
CA MET A 1 -0.56 10.28 -29.56
C MET A 1 0.67 9.84 -28.79
N PRO A 2 1.69 10.67 -28.55
CA PRO A 2 2.75 10.30 -27.63
C PRO A 2 2.12 9.94 -26.29
N GLU A 3 2.66 8.89 -25.65
CA GLU A 3 2.17 8.45 -24.35
C GLU A 3 2.44 9.56 -23.32
N ARG A 4 1.41 10.04 -22.62
CA ARG A 4 1.56 11.07 -21.58
C ARG A 4 2.44 10.53 -20.47
N ARG A 5 3.34 11.36 -19.93
CA ARG A 5 4.11 11.01 -18.74
C ARG A 5 3.16 10.81 -17.56
N LEU A 6 3.59 10.02 -16.58
CA LEU A 6 2.81 9.73 -15.39
C LEU A 6 3.66 10.03 -14.16
N SER A 7 3.22 11.00 -13.37
CA SER A 7 3.77 11.30 -12.05
C SER A 7 2.75 10.99 -10.96
N ALA A 8 3.17 10.94 -9.72
CA ALA A 8 2.26 10.73 -8.60
C ALA A 8 2.50 11.71 -7.45
N VAL A 9 1.44 12.02 -6.72
CA VAL A 9 1.50 12.70 -5.42
C VAL A 9 0.86 11.79 -4.38
N VAL A 10 1.65 11.38 -3.39
CA VAL A 10 1.22 10.56 -2.25
C VAL A 10 0.94 11.45 -1.06
N LEU A 11 -0.30 11.48 -0.60
CA LEU A 11 -0.71 12.26 0.57
C LEU A 11 -0.43 11.47 1.85
N ALA A 12 0.60 11.84 2.59
CA ALA A 12 1.06 11.17 3.81
C ALA A 12 1.20 12.12 5.01
N ALA A 13 0.60 13.34 4.94
CA ALA A 13 0.71 14.37 5.96
C ALA A 13 -0.26 14.22 7.14
N GLY A 14 -1.21 13.30 7.09
CA GLY A 14 -2.22 13.08 8.12
C GLY A 14 -1.62 12.63 9.46
N GLU A 15 -2.14 13.16 10.59
CA GLU A 15 -1.64 12.82 11.95
C GLU A 15 -1.83 11.35 12.35
N GLY A 16 -2.89 10.71 11.84
CA GLY A 16 -3.22 9.36 12.23
C GLY A 16 -3.56 9.20 13.72
N THR A 17 -4.19 10.18 14.34
CA THR A 17 -4.52 10.20 15.78
C THR A 17 -5.29 8.97 16.25
N ARG A 18 -6.17 8.42 15.38
CA ARG A 18 -6.94 7.20 15.63
C ARG A 18 -6.07 5.95 15.78
N MET A 19 -4.83 5.96 15.25
CA MET A 19 -3.86 4.86 15.44
C MET A 19 -3.35 4.78 16.88
N ARG A 20 -3.47 5.85 17.68
CA ARG A 20 -2.97 5.95 19.06
C ARG A 20 -1.53 5.47 19.18
N SER A 21 -0.66 5.96 18.31
CA SER A 21 0.74 5.53 18.16
C SER A 21 1.66 6.71 17.95
N GLU A 22 2.90 6.58 18.43
CA GLU A 22 3.96 7.52 18.07
C GLU A 22 4.49 7.29 16.66
N ARG A 23 4.36 6.05 16.15
CA ARG A 23 4.75 5.73 14.77
C ARG A 23 3.81 6.45 13.80
N PRO A 24 4.33 7.19 12.82
CA PRO A 24 3.52 7.79 11.75
C PRO A 24 2.62 6.77 11.08
N LYS A 25 1.38 7.16 10.80
CA LYS A 25 0.35 6.26 10.23
C LYS A 25 0.85 5.46 9.01
N PRO A 26 1.50 6.08 7.99
CA PRO A 26 1.96 5.36 6.81
C PRO A 26 3.06 4.31 7.07
N LEU A 27 3.70 4.37 8.24
CA LEU A 27 4.78 3.46 8.64
C LEU A 27 4.32 2.25 9.46
N HIS A 28 3.02 2.11 9.75
CA HIS A 28 2.52 0.87 10.34
C HIS A 28 2.71 -0.29 9.38
N LEU A 29 3.10 -1.45 9.92
CA LEU A 29 3.44 -2.62 9.11
C LEU A 29 2.20 -3.41 8.73
N LEU A 30 2.19 -3.89 7.50
CA LEU A 30 1.35 -4.97 6.99
C LEU A 30 2.26 -6.04 6.41
N CYS A 31 2.10 -7.28 6.83
CA CYS A 31 2.94 -8.40 6.42
C CYS A 31 4.44 -8.00 6.40
N GLY A 32 4.91 -7.44 7.54
CA GLY A 32 6.29 -7.03 7.76
C GLY A 32 6.76 -5.73 7.08
N ARG A 33 5.97 -5.15 6.15
CA ARG A 33 6.37 -3.99 5.34
C ARG A 33 5.52 -2.76 5.65
N PRO A 34 6.08 -1.53 5.76
CA PRO A 34 5.32 -0.29 5.95
C PRO A 34 4.21 -0.09 4.89
N MET A 35 3.01 0.35 5.32
CA MET A 35 1.86 0.55 4.43
C MET A 35 2.18 1.38 3.19
N ILE A 36 2.90 2.48 3.36
CA ILE A 36 3.25 3.37 2.25
C ILE A 36 4.13 2.68 1.21
N LEU A 37 4.96 1.70 1.59
CA LEU A 37 5.79 0.97 0.63
C LEU A 37 4.95 0.06 -0.27
N HIS A 38 3.86 -0.54 0.23
CA HIS A 38 2.92 -1.28 -0.62
C HIS A 38 2.27 -0.36 -1.67
N VAL A 39 1.96 0.88 -1.29
CA VAL A 39 1.43 1.89 -2.22
C VAL A 39 2.46 2.24 -3.30
N LEU A 40 3.73 2.44 -2.92
CA LEU A 40 4.82 2.72 -3.87
C LEU A 40 5.08 1.52 -4.80
N ASP A 41 5.05 0.29 -4.28
CA ASP A 41 5.24 -0.91 -5.09
C ASP A 41 4.16 -1.02 -6.18
N ALA A 42 2.89 -0.76 -5.83
CA ALA A 42 1.80 -0.75 -6.81
C ALA A 42 2.00 0.31 -7.92
N MET A 43 2.57 1.46 -7.60
CA MET A 43 2.90 2.49 -8.58
C MET A 43 4.12 2.14 -9.44
N ALA A 44 5.12 1.46 -8.86
CA ALA A 44 6.31 1.03 -9.60
C ALA A 44 5.96 0.07 -10.75
N GLU A 45 4.98 -0.81 -10.54
CA GLU A 45 4.53 -1.76 -11.56
C GLU A 45 3.77 -1.09 -12.74
N VAL A 46 3.34 0.16 -12.59
CA VAL A 46 2.67 0.93 -13.67
C VAL A 46 3.52 2.06 -14.24
N ASP A 47 4.84 1.95 -14.06
CA ASP A 47 5.86 2.87 -14.58
C ASP A 47 5.72 4.33 -14.10
N VAL A 48 5.20 4.54 -12.89
CA VAL A 48 5.28 5.82 -12.21
C VAL A 48 6.70 6.00 -11.69
N ARG A 49 7.48 6.83 -12.35
CA ARG A 49 8.89 7.05 -11.99
C ARG A 49 9.10 8.22 -11.03
N ARG A 50 8.28 9.26 -11.15
CA ARG A 50 8.38 10.47 -10.32
C ARG A 50 7.25 10.50 -9.32
N VAL A 51 7.60 10.53 -8.05
CA VAL A 51 6.66 10.52 -6.93
C VAL A 51 6.99 11.65 -5.98
N VAL A 52 6.01 12.49 -5.69
CA VAL A 52 6.10 13.47 -4.61
C VAL A 52 5.36 12.94 -3.41
N VAL A 53 6.03 12.82 -2.27
CA VAL A 53 5.41 12.40 -1.01
C VAL A 53 5.21 13.63 -0.13
N VAL A 54 3.94 13.96 0.11
CA VAL A 54 3.59 15.05 1.02
C VAL A 54 3.61 14.53 2.44
N VAL A 55 4.59 15.00 3.21
CA VAL A 55 4.79 14.61 4.60
C VAL A 55 4.28 15.70 5.55
N GLY A 56 3.96 15.34 6.77
CA GLY A 56 3.55 16.25 7.83
C GLY A 56 4.38 16.06 9.08
N HIS A 57 3.73 16.13 10.25
CA HIS A 57 4.38 15.92 11.54
C HIS A 57 5.16 14.60 11.60
N ARG A 58 6.42 14.65 12.05
CA ARG A 58 7.38 13.51 12.04
C ARG A 58 7.68 12.98 10.63
N GLY A 59 7.62 13.85 9.63
CA GLY A 59 7.91 13.49 8.24
C GLY A 59 9.31 12.93 8.05
N GLU A 60 10.27 13.27 8.92
CA GLU A 60 11.63 12.73 8.89
C GLU A 60 11.67 11.18 9.01
N TRP A 61 10.74 10.56 9.75
CA TRP A 61 10.67 9.10 9.85
C TRP A 61 10.20 8.49 8.54
N VAL A 62 9.19 9.09 7.92
CA VAL A 62 8.68 8.67 6.61
C VAL A 62 9.78 8.82 5.56
N THR A 63 10.40 9.99 5.49
CA THR A 63 11.50 10.29 4.56
C THR A 63 12.65 9.29 4.71
N LYS A 64 13.13 9.05 5.94
CA LYS A 64 14.21 8.09 6.19
C LYS A 64 13.84 6.68 5.73
N THR A 65 12.63 6.22 6.02
CA THR A 65 12.17 4.89 5.63
C THR A 65 12.10 4.76 4.10
N LEU A 66 11.56 5.77 3.41
CA LEU A 66 11.43 5.72 1.95
C LEU A 66 12.77 5.82 1.23
N VAL A 67 13.69 6.65 1.72
CA VAL A 67 15.06 6.70 1.15
C VAL A 67 15.77 5.35 1.24
N GLN A 68 15.49 4.54 2.25
CA GLN A 68 16.13 3.23 2.46
C GLN A 68 15.45 2.07 1.74
N HIS A 69 14.13 2.12 1.55
CA HIS A 69 13.34 0.92 1.18
C HIS A 69 12.40 1.12 -0.01
N ALA A 70 12.32 2.32 -0.58
CA ALA A 70 11.46 2.55 -1.75
C ALA A 70 11.99 1.83 -3.00
N PRO A 71 11.13 1.53 -3.99
CA PRO A 71 11.55 0.96 -5.24
C PRO A 71 12.66 1.79 -5.91
N PRO A 72 13.79 1.18 -6.31
CA PRO A 72 14.94 1.91 -6.85
C PRO A 72 14.68 2.57 -8.22
N THR A 73 13.58 2.22 -8.87
CA THR A 73 13.14 2.80 -10.14
C THR A 73 12.43 4.13 -9.98
N MET A 74 12.12 4.55 -8.74
CA MET A 74 11.39 5.77 -8.42
C MET A 74 12.30 6.91 -8.01
N GLU A 75 12.04 8.08 -8.57
CA GLU A 75 12.58 9.36 -8.09
C GLU A 75 11.57 9.95 -7.09
N ILE A 76 11.94 9.97 -5.80
CA ILE A 76 11.06 10.44 -4.74
C ILE A 76 11.51 11.81 -4.26
N GLU A 77 10.60 12.78 -4.34
CA GLU A 77 10.73 14.12 -3.76
C GLU A 77 9.83 14.20 -2.51
N PHE A 78 10.28 14.92 -1.49
CA PHE A 78 9.53 15.12 -0.25
C PHE A 78 9.18 16.58 -0.09
N VAL A 79 7.90 16.84 0.16
CA VAL A 79 7.42 18.20 0.44
C VAL A 79 6.65 18.19 1.75
N GLU A 80 6.93 19.15 2.63
CA GLU A 80 6.28 19.23 3.93
C GLU A 80 5.04 20.13 3.89
N GLN A 81 3.90 19.60 4.32
CA GLN A 81 2.70 20.39 4.60
C GLN A 81 2.80 20.95 6.03
N LEU A 82 3.16 22.22 6.17
CA LEU A 82 3.35 22.88 7.46
C LEU A 82 2.02 23.16 8.18
N ALA A 83 1.01 23.60 7.43
CA ALA A 83 -0.33 23.88 7.95
C ALA A 83 -1.31 22.82 7.42
N ARG A 84 -2.05 22.19 8.34
CA ARG A 84 -3.03 21.16 7.97
C ARG A 84 -4.36 21.80 7.64
N THR A 85 -4.47 22.32 6.46
CA THR A 85 -5.63 23.05 5.96
C THR A 85 -6.50 22.22 5.01
N GLY A 86 -6.25 20.90 4.95
CA GLY A 86 -7.05 19.95 4.16
C GLY A 86 -6.27 19.22 3.07
N THR A 87 -6.94 18.26 2.41
CA THR A 87 -6.34 17.41 1.36
C THR A 87 -6.08 18.15 0.06
N GLY A 88 -6.87 19.17 -0.26
CA GLY A 88 -6.64 20.05 -1.42
C GLY A 88 -5.39 20.89 -1.26
N ASP A 89 -5.14 21.42 -0.06
CA ASP A 89 -3.90 22.14 0.27
C ASP A 89 -2.69 21.19 0.22
N ALA A 90 -2.82 19.98 0.78
CA ALA A 90 -1.76 18.98 0.72
C ALA A 90 -1.35 18.68 -0.74
N LEU A 91 -2.32 18.55 -1.65
CA LEU A 91 -2.02 18.35 -3.06
C LEU A 91 -1.39 19.60 -3.68
N ALA A 92 -1.87 20.81 -3.36
CA ALA A 92 -1.27 22.05 -3.85
C ALA A 92 0.20 22.19 -3.45
N VAL A 93 0.52 21.86 -2.20
CA VAL A 93 1.90 21.76 -1.69
C VAL A 93 2.67 20.66 -2.43
N GLY A 94 2.09 19.48 -2.61
CA GLY A 94 2.70 18.37 -3.33
C GLY A 94 3.08 18.69 -4.77
N LEU A 95 2.26 19.47 -5.48
CA LEU A 95 2.57 19.88 -6.86
C LEU A 95 3.84 20.73 -6.97
N THR A 96 4.26 21.41 -5.91
CA THR A 96 5.51 22.20 -5.92
C THR A 96 6.76 21.34 -6.01
N GLY A 97 6.68 20.05 -5.66
CA GLY A 97 7.76 19.07 -5.83
C GLY A 97 7.84 18.48 -7.25
N LEU A 98 6.86 18.72 -8.10
CA LEU A 98 6.94 18.35 -9.50
C LEU A 98 7.64 19.46 -10.29
N PRO A 99 8.57 19.13 -11.21
CA PRO A 99 9.27 20.16 -12.00
C PRO A 99 8.29 21.01 -12.82
N ASP A 100 8.59 22.30 -12.93
CA ASP A 100 7.95 23.20 -13.87
C ASP A 100 8.45 22.92 -15.30
N ASP A 101 8.04 21.79 -15.85
CA ASP A 101 8.28 21.51 -17.26
C ASP A 101 7.23 22.24 -18.11
N ASN A 102 7.64 22.89 -19.19
CA ASN A 102 6.73 23.52 -20.15
C ASN A 102 5.77 22.54 -20.86
N ASP A 103 5.81 21.26 -20.48
CA ASP A 103 5.09 20.13 -21.05
C ASP A 103 3.94 19.61 -20.16
N ASP A 104 3.36 20.46 -19.30
CA ASP A 104 2.24 20.10 -18.41
C ASP A 104 1.03 19.49 -19.15
N GLU A 105 0.87 19.80 -20.45
CA GLU A 105 -0.20 19.24 -21.29
C GLU A 105 0.01 17.75 -21.63
N THR A 106 1.23 17.25 -21.48
CA THR A 106 1.62 15.87 -21.82
C THR A 106 1.84 15.01 -20.57
N GLU A 107 1.36 15.44 -19.40
CA GLU A 107 1.52 14.72 -18.15
C GLU A 107 0.18 14.51 -17.43
N ASP A 108 0.00 13.32 -16.89
CA ASP A 108 -1.06 12.97 -15.97
C ASP A 108 -0.48 12.81 -14.56
N VAL A 109 -1.25 13.18 -13.54
CA VAL A 109 -0.86 13.05 -12.13
C VAL A 109 -1.83 12.13 -11.41
N VAL A 110 -1.31 11.03 -10.89
CA VAL A 110 -2.06 10.18 -9.96
C VAL A 110 -1.91 10.76 -8.55
N VAL A 111 -3.02 10.90 -7.86
CA VAL A 111 -3.07 11.36 -6.47
C VAL A 111 -3.70 10.26 -5.62
N LEU A 112 -3.02 9.86 -4.57
CA LEU A 112 -3.49 8.79 -3.69
C LEU A 112 -3.00 8.97 -2.26
N PRO A 113 -3.75 8.45 -1.26
CA PRO A 113 -3.31 8.47 0.12
C PRO A 113 -2.24 7.41 0.39
N GLY A 114 -1.31 7.69 1.30
CA GLY A 114 -0.23 6.77 1.70
C GLY A 114 -0.68 5.64 2.64
N ASP A 115 -1.97 5.46 2.84
CA ASP A 115 -2.57 4.49 3.76
C ASP A 115 -3.60 3.55 3.09
N THR A 116 -3.49 3.37 1.78
CA THR A 116 -4.28 2.41 0.98
C THR A 116 -3.40 1.25 0.48
N PRO A 117 -2.88 0.41 1.39
CA PRO A 117 -1.84 -0.57 1.08
C PRO A 117 -2.30 -1.76 0.24
N LEU A 118 -3.60 -1.92 0.05
CA LEU A 118 -4.19 -3.05 -0.69
C LEU A 118 -4.45 -2.75 -2.17
N LEU A 119 -4.14 -1.52 -2.63
CA LEU A 119 -4.30 -1.12 -4.03
C LEU A 119 -3.46 -1.99 -4.95
N ARG A 120 -4.10 -2.58 -5.97
CA ARG A 120 -3.41 -3.43 -6.95
C ARG A 120 -2.88 -2.61 -8.13
N PRO A 121 -1.71 -2.97 -8.67
CA PRO A 121 -1.15 -2.33 -9.87
C PRO A 121 -2.11 -2.34 -11.05
N GLN A 122 -2.83 -3.46 -11.25
CA GLN A 122 -3.79 -3.62 -12.35
C GLN A 122 -4.95 -2.60 -12.28
N THR A 123 -5.38 -2.29 -11.07
CA THR A 123 -6.42 -1.30 -10.81
C THR A 123 -5.93 0.11 -11.10
N LEU A 124 -4.72 0.43 -10.65
CA LEU A 124 -4.08 1.72 -10.95
C LEU A 124 -3.86 1.89 -12.46
N ALA A 125 -3.38 0.85 -13.15
CA ALA A 125 -3.25 0.85 -14.60
C ALA A 125 -4.60 1.04 -15.31
N ALA A 126 -5.67 0.42 -14.80
CA ALA A 126 -7.02 0.60 -15.34
C ALA A 126 -7.52 2.04 -15.17
N LEU A 127 -7.26 2.67 -14.03
CA LEU A 127 -7.60 4.07 -13.77
C LEU A 127 -6.92 5.01 -14.79
N VAL A 128 -5.61 4.85 -14.98
CA VAL A 128 -4.84 5.66 -15.93
C VAL A 128 -5.31 5.43 -17.38
N ARG A 129 -5.57 4.17 -17.76
CA ARG A 129 -6.11 3.87 -19.10
C ARG A 129 -7.49 4.50 -19.32
N ALA A 130 -8.40 4.41 -18.35
CA ALA A 130 -9.72 5.01 -18.44
C ALA A 130 -9.63 6.54 -18.56
N HIS A 131 -8.76 7.16 -17.78
CA HIS A 131 -8.48 8.59 -17.82
C HIS A 131 -8.04 9.05 -19.22
N ARG A 132 -7.09 8.34 -19.82
CA ARG A 132 -6.52 8.67 -21.14
C ARG A 132 -7.49 8.38 -22.27
N ALA A 133 -8.26 7.30 -22.19
CA ALA A 133 -9.22 6.91 -23.24
C ALA A 133 -10.34 7.93 -23.43
N GLU A 134 -10.79 8.55 -22.34
CA GLU A 134 -11.86 9.56 -22.33
C GLU A 134 -11.32 11.00 -22.45
N ASP A 135 -10.00 11.18 -22.54
CA ASP A 135 -9.33 12.50 -22.48
C ASP A 135 -9.87 13.35 -21.32
N ALA A 136 -10.09 12.73 -20.17
CA ALA A 136 -10.75 13.33 -19.02
C ALA A 136 -9.89 14.43 -18.37
N GLY A 137 -10.52 15.40 -17.72
CA GLY A 137 -9.83 16.34 -16.83
C GLY A 137 -9.47 15.69 -15.50
N ALA A 138 -10.36 14.80 -15.00
CA ALA A 138 -10.12 13.97 -13.83
C ALA A 138 -10.85 12.62 -13.97
N THR A 139 -10.27 11.58 -13.39
CA THR A 139 -10.93 10.28 -13.21
C THR A 139 -10.74 9.83 -11.76
N LEU A 140 -11.86 9.52 -11.10
CA LEU A 140 -11.88 9.05 -9.73
C LEU A 140 -11.91 7.53 -9.72
N LEU A 141 -11.17 6.92 -8.80
CA LEU A 141 -11.42 5.56 -8.41
C LEU A 141 -12.54 5.58 -7.35
N THR A 142 -13.61 4.84 -7.56
CA THR A 142 -14.79 4.80 -6.68
C THR A 142 -15.10 3.38 -6.26
N ALA A 143 -15.89 3.22 -5.23
CA ALA A 143 -16.36 1.92 -4.76
C ALA A 143 -17.85 2.00 -4.41
N VAL A 144 -18.59 0.92 -4.63
CA VAL A 144 -19.95 0.76 -4.11
C VAL A 144 -19.87 -0.02 -2.81
N VAL A 145 -20.40 0.53 -1.73
CA VAL A 145 -20.34 -0.06 -0.40
C VAL A 145 -21.71 -0.07 0.27
N GLU A 146 -22.02 -1.13 1.01
CA GLU A 146 -23.30 -1.26 1.72
C GLU A 146 -23.47 -0.23 2.85
N THR A 147 -22.36 0.19 3.44
CA THR A 147 -22.35 1.15 4.56
C THR A 147 -21.37 2.28 4.26
N PRO A 148 -21.82 3.34 3.57
CA PRO A 148 -20.96 4.42 3.08
C PRO A 148 -20.53 5.44 4.15
N LEU A 149 -20.69 5.15 5.44
CA LEU A 149 -20.38 6.06 6.55
C LEU A 149 -18.94 6.54 6.54
N GLY A 150 -18.76 7.85 6.63
CA GLY A 150 -17.45 8.49 6.69
C GLY A 150 -16.74 8.68 5.34
N TYR A 151 -17.38 8.33 4.24
CA TYR A 151 -16.85 8.55 2.90
C TYR A 151 -17.54 9.72 2.20
N GLY A 152 -16.84 10.36 1.28
CA GLY A 152 -17.46 11.29 0.33
C GLY A 152 -18.34 10.56 -0.69
N ARG A 153 -19.50 11.11 -0.99
CA ARG A 153 -20.48 10.55 -1.96
C ARG A 153 -20.24 11.07 -3.35
N VAL A 154 -20.28 10.20 -4.34
CA VAL A 154 -20.09 10.56 -5.76
C VAL A 154 -21.43 10.87 -6.40
N VAL A 155 -21.58 12.11 -6.85
CA VAL A 155 -22.82 12.59 -7.48
C VAL A 155 -22.64 12.65 -8.97
N HIS A 156 -23.50 11.95 -9.73
CA HIS A 156 -23.48 11.90 -11.18
C HIS A 156 -24.50 12.85 -11.81
N GLY A 157 -24.14 13.38 -12.96
CA GLY A 157 -25.05 14.09 -13.86
C GLY A 157 -25.89 13.13 -14.72
N LYS A 158 -26.85 13.67 -15.45
CA LYS A 158 -27.72 12.89 -16.36
C LYS A 158 -26.95 12.23 -17.51
N ASP A 159 -25.78 12.73 -17.82
CA ASP A 159 -24.87 12.24 -18.86
C ASP A 159 -23.88 11.18 -18.35
N GLY A 160 -23.97 10.79 -17.06
CA GLY A 160 -23.09 9.83 -16.41
C GLY A 160 -21.73 10.40 -15.98
N ASN A 161 -21.45 11.69 -16.24
CA ASN A 161 -20.27 12.34 -15.71
C ASN A 161 -20.40 12.57 -14.20
N VAL A 162 -19.28 12.55 -13.49
CA VAL A 162 -19.24 12.98 -12.09
C VAL A 162 -19.34 14.50 -12.05
N ILE A 163 -20.34 15.03 -11.34
CA ILE A 163 -20.53 16.47 -11.20
C ILE A 163 -19.93 17.04 -9.93
N ARG A 164 -19.85 16.25 -8.86
CA ARG A 164 -19.21 16.60 -7.59
C ARG A 164 -19.03 15.39 -6.70
N VAL A 165 -18.20 15.53 -5.69
CA VAL A 165 -18.13 14.65 -4.52
C VAL A 165 -18.54 15.46 -3.31
N VAL A 166 -19.40 14.91 -2.45
CA VAL A 166 -19.89 15.57 -1.23
C VAL A 166 -19.37 14.80 -0.02
N GLU A 167 -18.61 15.46 0.85
CA GLU A 167 -18.13 14.85 2.08
C GLU A 167 -19.28 14.53 3.04
N GLU A 168 -19.13 13.48 3.87
CA GLU A 168 -20.15 13.02 4.82
C GLU A 168 -20.71 14.16 5.69
N ALA A 169 -19.83 15.06 6.15
CA ALA A 169 -20.19 16.17 7.05
C ALA A 169 -21.06 17.24 6.38
N ASP A 170 -21.00 17.35 5.05
CA ASP A 170 -21.70 18.35 4.26
C ASP A 170 -22.88 17.75 3.46
N ALA A 171 -23.02 16.40 3.49
CA ALA A 171 -24.03 15.69 2.71
C ALA A 171 -25.45 15.85 3.27
N THR A 172 -26.41 16.12 2.40
CA THR A 172 -27.85 16.04 2.70
C THR A 172 -28.27 14.57 2.95
N GLU A 173 -29.45 14.34 3.52
CA GLU A 173 -29.97 12.98 3.77
C GLU A 173 -30.13 12.18 2.45
N ASP A 174 -30.54 12.84 1.37
CA ASP A 174 -30.63 12.20 0.05
C ASP A 174 -29.24 11.81 -0.51
N GLU A 175 -28.23 12.64 -0.28
CA GLU A 175 -26.88 12.36 -0.70
C GLU A 175 -26.21 11.27 0.14
N LYS A 176 -26.51 11.19 1.43
CA LYS A 176 -26.05 10.11 2.30
C LYS A 176 -26.57 8.74 1.88
N ALA A 177 -27.69 8.69 1.15
CA ALA A 177 -28.25 7.45 0.59
C ALA A 177 -27.49 6.93 -0.64
N ILE A 178 -26.57 7.71 -1.22
CA ILE A 178 -25.71 7.29 -2.32
C ILE A 178 -24.70 6.27 -1.80
N ASP A 179 -24.62 5.11 -2.44
CA ASP A 179 -23.73 4.01 -2.10
C ASP A 179 -22.38 4.03 -2.83
N GLU A 180 -22.25 4.82 -3.92
CA GLU A 180 -20.98 5.05 -4.58
C GLU A 180 -20.17 6.09 -3.82
N VAL A 181 -19.00 5.66 -3.34
CA VAL A 181 -18.11 6.46 -2.49
C VAL A 181 -16.80 6.79 -3.18
N ASN A 182 -16.23 7.93 -2.80
CA ASN A 182 -14.92 8.36 -3.22
C ASN A 182 -13.83 7.64 -2.40
N THR A 183 -12.84 7.07 -3.09
CA THR A 183 -11.72 6.35 -2.46
C THR A 183 -10.50 7.24 -2.19
N SER A 184 -10.56 8.51 -2.53
CA SER A 184 -9.44 9.46 -2.49
C SER A 184 -8.26 9.10 -3.40
N ILE A 185 -8.52 8.30 -4.44
CA ILE A 185 -7.54 7.96 -5.49
C ILE A 185 -8.03 8.55 -6.81
N TYR A 186 -7.16 9.34 -7.45
CA TYR A 186 -7.51 10.11 -8.63
C TYR A 186 -6.42 10.05 -9.70
N CYS A 187 -6.81 10.22 -10.95
CA CYS A 187 -5.92 10.61 -12.04
C CYS A 187 -6.37 11.94 -12.59
N PHE A 188 -5.49 12.92 -12.62
CA PHE A 188 -5.76 14.28 -13.13
C PHE A 188 -4.87 14.60 -14.32
N ARG A 189 -5.39 15.40 -15.25
CA ARG A 189 -4.56 16.10 -16.23
C ARG A 189 -3.78 17.20 -15.49
N ARG A 190 -2.45 17.18 -15.58
CA ARG A 190 -1.58 18.10 -14.82
C ARG A 190 -1.87 19.57 -15.11
N SER A 191 -2.02 19.95 -16.39
CA SER A 191 -2.15 21.34 -16.83
C SER A 191 -3.33 22.10 -16.20
N ILE A 192 -4.41 21.38 -15.84
CA ILE A 192 -5.61 21.99 -15.23
C ILE A 192 -5.65 21.88 -13.71
N LEU A 193 -4.76 21.07 -13.10
CA LEU A 193 -4.84 20.74 -11.67
C LEU A 193 -4.49 21.96 -10.79
N ALA A 194 -3.35 22.61 -11.00
CA ALA A 194 -2.95 23.77 -10.19
C ALA A 194 -3.92 24.96 -10.30
N PRO A 195 -4.46 25.34 -11.50
CA PRO A 195 -5.55 26.32 -11.59
C PRO A 195 -6.81 25.91 -10.83
N THR A 196 -7.15 24.62 -10.81
CA THR A 196 -8.33 24.10 -10.10
C THR A 196 -8.16 24.24 -8.59
N LEU A 197 -7.00 23.84 -8.05
CA LEU A 197 -6.72 23.90 -6.62
C LEU A 197 -6.75 25.34 -6.08
N ARG A 198 -6.33 26.33 -6.87
CA ARG A 198 -6.43 27.75 -6.48
C ARG A 198 -7.87 28.27 -6.33
N ARG A 199 -8.87 27.54 -6.81
CA ARG A 199 -10.29 27.89 -6.71
C ARG A 199 -10.99 27.19 -5.54
N LEU A 200 -10.33 26.32 -4.83
CA LEU A 200 -10.89 25.67 -3.65
C LEU A 200 -11.15 26.69 -2.54
N SER A 201 -12.15 26.41 -1.72
CA SER A 201 -12.57 27.27 -0.60
C SER A 201 -12.73 26.44 0.66
N PRO A 202 -12.34 26.93 1.83
CA PRO A 202 -12.57 26.25 3.10
C PRO A 202 -13.99 26.51 3.66
N ALA A 203 -14.92 26.98 2.84
CA ALA A 203 -16.31 27.28 3.25
C ALA A 203 -17.15 25.98 3.32
N ASN A 204 -16.78 25.06 4.22
CA ASN A 204 -17.42 23.76 4.46
C ASN A 204 -17.48 23.47 5.96
N ALA A 205 -18.09 22.34 6.36
CA ALA A 205 -18.31 21.97 7.75
C ALA A 205 -17.02 21.85 8.59
N GLN A 206 -15.89 21.53 7.98
CA GLN A 206 -14.60 21.36 8.67
C GLN A 206 -13.67 22.57 8.54
N GLY A 207 -13.99 23.54 7.68
CA GLY A 207 -13.13 24.71 7.44
C GLY A 207 -11.83 24.37 6.69
N GLU A 208 -11.82 23.30 5.90
CA GLU A 208 -10.65 22.76 5.20
C GLU A 208 -10.77 22.90 3.68
N TYR A 209 -9.63 22.96 2.98
CA TYR A 209 -9.60 22.86 1.52
C TYR A 209 -9.75 21.37 1.11
N TYR A 210 -10.97 20.96 0.80
CA TYR A 210 -11.23 19.58 0.38
C TYR A 210 -10.74 19.34 -1.04
N LEU A 211 -9.99 18.28 -1.26
CA LEU A 211 -9.61 17.85 -2.61
C LEU A 211 -10.83 17.42 -3.43
N THR A 212 -11.83 16.88 -2.79
CA THR A 212 -13.12 16.49 -3.40
C THR A 212 -13.85 17.64 -4.06
N ASP A 213 -13.69 18.88 -3.58
CA ASP A 213 -14.25 20.07 -4.21
C ASP A 213 -13.64 20.38 -5.58
N ALA A 214 -12.40 19.90 -5.85
CA ALA A 214 -11.77 20.04 -7.15
C ALA A 214 -12.61 19.41 -8.28
N ILE A 215 -13.34 18.35 -7.97
CA ILE A 215 -14.22 17.64 -8.89
C ILE A 215 -15.36 18.57 -9.36
N GLY A 216 -16.00 19.25 -8.42
CA GLY A 216 -17.05 20.23 -8.72
C GLY A 216 -16.53 21.43 -9.51
N VAL A 217 -15.31 21.89 -9.19
CA VAL A 217 -14.65 22.99 -9.94
C VAL A 217 -14.37 22.58 -11.38
N LEU A 218 -13.83 21.38 -11.62
CA LEU A 218 -13.56 20.86 -12.96
C LEU A 218 -14.82 20.66 -13.77
N SER A 219 -15.84 20.00 -13.20
CA SER A 219 -17.13 19.78 -13.84
C SER A 219 -17.80 21.10 -14.21
N SER A 220 -17.82 22.09 -13.31
CA SER A 220 -18.38 23.43 -13.58
C SER A 220 -17.60 24.22 -14.63
N ALA A 221 -16.32 23.91 -14.81
CA ALA A 221 -15.50 24.51 -15.87
C ALA A 221 -15.66 23.81 -17.23
N GLY A 222 -16.49 22.76 -17.32
CA GLY A 222 -16.80 22.03 -18.55
C GLY A 222 -15.81 20.89 -18.87
N TYR A 223 -14.93 20.53 -17.95
CA TYR A 223 -14.07 19.36 -18.13
C TYR A 223 -14.85 18.06 -17.88
N SER A 224 -14.56 17.03 -18.66
CA SER A 224 -15.08 15.68 -18.43
C SER A 224 -14.47 15.13 -17.15
N VAL A 225 -15.33 14.70 -16.22
CA VAL A 225 -14.92 14.01 -15.00
C VAL A 225 -15.57 12.63 -14.97
N ARG A 226 -14.78 11.58 -14.82
CA ARG A 226 -15.23 10.19 -14.87
C ARG A 226 -15.01 9.49 -13.55
N SER A 227 -15.75 8.41 -13.30
CA SER A 227 -15.45 7.45 -12.26
C SER A 227 -15.12 6.08 -12.86
N LEU A 228 -14.24 5.37 -12.17
CA LEU A 228 -13.95 3.95 -12.38
C LEU A 228 -14.34 3.22 -11.10
N VAL A 229 -15.43 2.47 -11.17
CA VAL A 229 -15.90 1.70 -10.00
C VAL A 229 -15.05 0.45 -9.80
N LEU A 230 -14.53 0.28 -8.59
CA LEU A 230 -13.78 -0.90 -8.18
C LEU A 230 -14.69 -2.14 -8.11
N PRO A 231 -14.26 -3.28 -8.67
CA PRO A 231 -14.94 -4.56 -8.45
C PRO A 231 -14.83 -5.05 -7.00
N ASP A 232 -13.70 -4.74 -6.35
CA ASP A 232 -13.39 -5.11 -4.97
C ASP A 232 -13.05 -3.85 -4.17
N SER A 233 -13.97 -3.41 -3.32
CA SER A 233 -13.82 -2.20 -2.52
C SER A 233 -12.66 -2.26 -1.51
N MET A 234 -12.22 -3.46 -1.15
CA MET A 234 -11.08 -3.67 -0.24
C MET A 234 -9.77 -3.13 -0.82
N GLU A 235 -9.63 -3.07 -2.14
CA GLU A 235 -8.42 -2.52 -2.77
C GLU A 235 -8.14 -1.05 -2.42
N ALA A 236 -9.20 -0.27 -2.22
CA ALA A 236 -9.09 1.14 -1.86
C ALA A 236 -9.41 1.42 -0.38
N ALA A 237 -9.49 0.38 0.44
CA ALA A 237 -9.72 0.55 1.87
C ALA A 237 -8.55 1.27 2.54
N GLY A 238 -8.82 2.46 3.07
CA GLY A 238 -7.86 3.23 3.86
C GLY A 238 -7.77 2.68 5.29
N VAL A 239 -6.55 2.56 5.80
CA VAL A 239 -6.28 2.11 7.17
C VAL A 239 -6.17 3.30 8.10
N ASN A 240 -7.16 3.54 8.95
CA ASN A 240 -7.23 4.70 9.84
C ASN A 240 -7.00 4.37 11.32
N ASP A 241 -7.24 3.13 11.72
CA ASP A 241 -7.09 2.65 13.09
C ASP A 241 -6.56 1.22 13.13
N ARG A 242 -6.40 0.68 14.34
CA ARG A 242 -5.84 -0.68 14.55
C ARG A 242 -6.78 -1.80 14.13
N ALA A 243 -8.09 -1.57 14.15
CA ALA A 243 -9.05 -2.58 13.69
C ALA A 243 -9.00 -2.70 12.16
N GLN A 244 -9.00 -1.56 11.45
CA GLN A 244 -8.81 -1.53 10.00
C GLN A 244 -7.43 -2.07 9.58
N LEU A 245 -6.38 -1.81 10.38
CA LEU A 245 -5.06 -2.38 10.16
C LEU A 245 -5.11 -3.93 10.20
N ALA A 246 -5.79 -4.51 11.18
CA ALA A 246 -5.92 -5.96 11.30
C ALA A 246 -6.70 -6.59 10.14
N VAL A 247 -7.74 -5.90 9.64
CA VAL A 247 -8.49 -6.34 8.46
C VAL A 247 -7.62 -6.30 7.21
N ALA A 248 -6.87 -5.21 7.01
CA ALA A 248 -5.95 -5.09 5.88
C ALA A 248 -4.80 -6.12 5.94
N GLU A 249 -4.29 -6.41 7.14
CA GLU A 249 -3.28 -7.46 7.38
C GLU A 249 -3.79 -8.84 6.96
N ALA A 250 -5.02 -9.20 7.34
CA ALA A 250 -5.64 -10.47 6.99
C ALA A 250 -5.79 -10.60 5.46
N GLU A 251 -6.33 -9.57 4.81
CA GLU A 251 -6.51 -9.55 3.36
C GLU A 251 -5.17 -9.67 2.60
N LEU A 252 -4.15 -8.92 3.02
CA LEU A 252 -2.84 -8.98 2.37
C LEU A 252 -2.17 -10.34 2.58
N ARG A 253 -2.26 -10.91 3.78
CA ARG A 253 -1.79 -12.25 4.09
C ARG A 253 -2.44 -13.30 3.19
N ASP A 254 -3.75 -13.23 3.01
CA ASP A 254 -4.48 -14.17 2.16
C ASP A 254 -4.00 -14.07 0.70
N ARG A 255 -3.77 -12.85 0.18
CA ARG A 255 -3.20 -12.63 -1.16
C ARG A 255 -1.77 -13.18 -1.29
N ILE A 256 -0.92 -12.99 -0.27
CA ILE A 256 0.45 -13.51 -0.24
C ILE A 256 0.43 -15.03 -0.24
N ASN A 257 -0.38 -15.64 0.63
CA ASN A 257 -0.48 -17.09 0.76
C ASN A 257 -1.03 -17.72 -0.53
N GLU A 258 -2.09 -17.15 -1.12
CA GLU A 258 -2.64 -17.60 -2.41
C GLU A 258 -1.58 -17.54 -3.52
N ARG A 259 -0.81 -16.46 -3.59
CA ARG A 259 0.28 -16.30 -4.56
C ARG A 259 1.31 -17.42 -4.45
N TRP A 260 1.73 -17.78 -3.22
CA TRP A 260 2.70 -18.84 -3.00
C TRP A 260 2.11 -20.23 -3.27
N MET A 261 0.87 -20.50 -2.87
CA MET A 261 0.18 -21.76 -3.19
C MET A 261 0.05 -21.96 -4.71
N ARG A 262 -0.26 -20.91 -5.46
CA ARG A 262 -0.30 -20.96 -6.94
C ARG A 262 1.07 -21.18 -7.59
N ARG A 263 2.17 -20.94 -6.86
CA ARG A 263 3.55 -21.19 -7.28
C ARG A 263 4.11 -22.54 -6.81
N GLY A 264 3.27 -23.38 -6.23
CA GLY A 264 3.64 -24.74 -5.84
C GLY A 264 4.04 -24.92 -4.39
N VAL A 265 3.78 -23.94 -3.52
CA VAL A 265 3.94 -24.08 -2.07
C VAL A 265 2.72 -24.76 -1.47
N THR A 266 2.91 -25.74 -0.60
CA THR A 266 1.85 -26.39 0.15
C THR A 266 1.67 -25.72 1.51
N MET A 267 0.47 -25.23 1.80
CA MET A 267 0.10 -24.69 3.12
C MET A 267 -1.05 -25.52 3.68
N TRP A 268 -0.84 -26.15 4.85
CA TRP A 268 -1.86 -27.01 5.47
C TRP A 268 -2.99 -26.21 6.11
N ASP A 269 -2.67 -25.00 6.59
CA ASP A 269 -3.61 -24.07 7.22
C ASP A 269 -3.21 -22.65 6.83
N PRO A 270 -3.66 -22.14 5.66
CA PRO A 270 -3.31 -20.80 5.19
C PRO A 270 -3.74 -19.69 6.15
N GLU A 271 -4.85 -19.86 6.89
CA GLU A 271 -5.35 -18.86 7.83
C GLU A 271 -4.42 -18.67 9.03
N ARG A 272 -3.67 -19.74 9.39
CA ARG A 272 -2.69 -19.74 10.47
C ARG A 272 -1.24 -19.77 9.99
N THR A 273 -1.01 -19.39 8.74
CA THR A 273 0.33 -19.24 8.14
C THR A 273 0.58 -17.77 7.87
N TYR A 274 1.65 -17.23 8.45
CA TYR A 274 2.02 -15.82 8.35
C TYR A 274 3.32 -15.70 7.56
N VAL A 275 3.25 -15.14 6.37
CA VAL A 275 4.37 -14.94 5.47
C VAL A 275 4.50 -13.45 5.16
N ASP A 276 5.60 -12.85 5.57
CA ASP A 276 5.87 -11.44 5.29
C ASP A 276 6.07 -11.19 3.79
N ALA A 277 5.89 -9.95 3.37
CA ALA A 277 5.89 -9.56 1.95
C ALA A 277 7.24 -9.82 1.25
N GLU A 278 8.34 -9.70 1.98
CA GLU A 278 9.72 -9.89 1.49
C GLU A 278 10.20 -11.35 1.50
N VAL A 279 9.41 -12.27 2.05
CA VAL A 279 9.76 -13.69 2.09
C VAL A 279 9.75 -14.29 0.69
N HIS A 280 10.75 -15.13 0.41
CA HIS A 280 10.85 -15.91 -0.82
C HIS A 280 10.74 -17.40 -0.54
N LEU A 281 9.84 -18.07 -1.26
CA LEU A 281 9.62 -19.51 -1.16
C LEU A 281 9.84 -20.15 -2.53
N GLU A 282 10.62 -21.23 -2.54
CA GLU A 282 10.78 -22.03 -3.74
C GLU A 282 9.64 -23.06 -3.91
N ALA A 283 9.63 -23.77 -5.03
CA ALA A 283 8.61 -24.79 -5.31
C ALA A 283 8.70 -25.97 -4.32
N ASP A 284 7.56 -26.65 -4.12
CA ASP A 284 7.42 -27.81 -3.26
C ASP A 284 7.73 -27.58 -1.75
N VAL A 285 7.89 -26.33 -1.32
CA VAL A 285 7.96 -25.98 0.10
C VAL A 285 6.64 -26.36 0.78
N SER A 286 6.73 -26.97 1.98
CA SER A 286 5.58 -27.31 2.82
C SER A 286 5.59 -26.49 4.10
N LEU A 287 4.53 -25.70 4.32
CA LEU A 287 4.33 -24.93 5.54
C LEU A 287 3.20 -25.57 6.38
N LEU A 288 3.56 -26.03 7.58
CA LEU A 288 2.64 -26.63 8.54
C LEU A 288 1.92 -25.54 9.37
N PRO A 289 0.82 -25.88 10.07
CA PRO A 289 0.04 -24.87 10.79
C PRO A 289 0.85 -24.07 11.83
N GLY A 290 0.57 -22.77 11.88
CA GLY A 290 1.18 -21.86 12.87
C GLY A 290 2.58 -21.37 12.52
N VAL A 291 3.04 -21.59 11.29
CA VAL A 291 4.33 -21.06 10.81
C VAL A 291 4.27 -19.54 10.66
N ILE A 292 5.35 -18.88 11.09
CA ILE A 292 5.55 -17.44 10.94
C ILE A 292 6.91 -17.21 10.28
N LEU A 293 6.91 -16.67 9.06
CA LEU A 293 8.10 -16.28 8.30
C LEU A 293 8.17 -14.74 8.24
N ARG A 294 9.20 -14.16 8.84
CA ARG A 294 9.37 -12.70 8.96
C ARG A 294 10.58 -12.18 8.21
N GLY A 295 10.47 -10.95 7.73
CA GLY A 295 11.57 -10.24 7.08
C GLY A 295 12.00 -10.91 5.78
N ASN A 296 13.31 -11.01 5.55
CA ASN A 296 13.90 -11.53 4.32
C ASN A 296 14.19 -13.03 4.42
N CYS A 297 13.21 -13.84 4.83
CA CYS A 297 13.39 -15.30 4.82
C CYS A 297 13.44 -15.84 3.39
N VAL A 298 14.37 -16.77 3.14
CA VAL A 298 14.47 -17.54 1.89
C VAL A 298 14.36 -19.02 2.22
N VAL A 299 13.40 -19.74 1.62
CA VAL A 299 13.17 -21.16 1.88
C VAL A 299 13.33 -21.92 0.55
N GLY A 300 14.30 -22.82 0.54
CA GLY A 300 14.67 -23.64 -0.61
C GLY A 300 13.66 -24.73 -0.96
N ALA A 301 13.79 -25.27 -2.15
CA ALA A 301 12.85 -26.21 -2.73
C ALA A 301 12.67 -27.49 -1.89
N GLY A 302 11.44 -27.93 -1.71
CA GLY A 302 11.11 -29.17 -0.98
C GLY A 302 11.36 -29.10 0.53
N ALA A 303 11.68 -27.93 1.08
CA ALA A 303 11.84 -27.78 2.54
C ALA A 303 10.48 -27.87 3.27
N GLU A 304 10.50 -28.40 4.51
CA GLU A 304 9.34 -28.50 5.38
C GLU A 304 9.53 -27.64 6.64
N ILE A 305 8.62 -26.69 6.86
CA ILE A 305 8.69 -25.78 8.00
C ILE A 305 7.45 -25.94 8.88
N GLY A 306 7.67 -26.10 10.18
CA GLY A 306 6.59 -26.14 11.17
C GLY A 306 6.40 -27.50 11.83
N PRO A 307 5.29 -27.69 12.59
CA PRO A 307 4.34 -26.63 12.96
C PRO A 307 4.92 -25.58 13.91
N ASN A 308 4.24 -24.44 14.07
CA ASN A 308 4.57 -23.38 15.04
C ASN A 308 6.02 -22.86 15.01
N SER A 309 6.74 -23.06 13.89
CA SER A 309 8.10 -22.53 13.73
C SER A 309 8.06 -21.03 13.40
N ILE A 310 9.00 -20.28 13.98
CA ILE A 310 9.15 -18.84 13.74
C ILE A 310 10.54 -18.60 13.16
N LEU A 311 10.60 -18.17 11.93
CA LEU A 311 11.83 -17.82 11.24
C LEU A 311 11.84 -16.31 10.95
N THR A 312 12.95 -15.65 11.28
CA THR A 312 13.15 -14.23 11.02
C THR A 312 14.47 -14.04 10.30
N ASP A 313 14.46 -13.41 9.11
CA ASP A 313 15.66 -13.15 8.31
C ASP A 313 16.57 -14.38 8.15
N THR A 314 15.96 -15.55 7.94
CA THR A 314 16.63 -16.86 7.96
C THR A 314 16.62 -17.50 6.58
N THR A 315 17.76 -18.08 6.19
CA THR A 315 17.89 -18.86 4.94
C THR A 315 17.80 -20.35 5.27
N VAL A 316 16.93 -21.07 4.57
CA VAL A 316 16.72 -22.51 4.69
C VAL A 316 17.03 -23.15 3.33
N GLY A 317 17.96 -24.13 3.33
CA GLY A 317 18.37 -24.87 2.13
C GLY A 317 17.33 -25.89 1.67
N ASP A 318 17.55 -26.41 0.45
CA ASP A 318 16.67 -27.38 -0.20
C ASP A 318 16.47 -28.63 0.64
N GLY A 319 15.23 -29.09 0.75
CA GLY A 319 14.88 -30.32 1.46
C GLY A 319 15.14 -30.29 2.98
N ALA A 320 15.47 -29.14 3.55
CA ALA A 320 15.67 -29.04 5.01
C ALA A 320 14.34 -29.14 5.76
N VAL A 321 14.40 -29.61 7.00
CA VAL A 321 13.22 -29.75 7.88
C VAL A 321 13.44 -28.93 9.15
N VAL A 322 12.51 -28.04 9.47
CA VAL A 322 12.55 -27.19 10.67
C VAL A 322 11.28 -27.42 11.49
N ALA A 323 11.36 -28.15 12.58
CA ALA A 323 10.21 -28.48 13.42
C ALA A 323 10.14 -27.61 14.68
N GLU A 324 8.96 -27.01 14.96
CA GLU A 324 8.62 -26.32 16.22
C GLU A 324 9.75 -25.44 16.80
N SER A 325 10.47 -24.70 15.97
CA SER A 325 11.72 -24.04 16.35
C SER A 325 11.72 -22.55 16.06
N ALA A 326 12.60 -21.81 16.74
CA ALA A 326 12.80 -20.39 16.53
C ALA A 326 14.19 -20.14 15.92
N CYS A 327 14.24 -19.50 14.73
CA CYS A 327 15.47 -19.21 14.02
C CYS A 327 15.51 -17.70 13.67
N THR A 328 16.61 -17.04 13.99
CA THR A 328 16.78 -15.61 13.72
C THR A 328 18.13 -15.37 13.07
N LEU A 329 18.17 -14.70 11.91
CA LEU A 329 19.39 -14.39 11.15
C LEU A 329 20.30 -15.62 11.02
N ALA A 330 19.70 -16.80 10.76
CA ALA A 330 20.38 -18.08 10.72
C ALA A 330 20.47 -18.62 9.28
N THR A 331 21.44 -19.50 9.05
CA THR A 331 21.57 -20.24 7.80
C THR A 331 21.47 -21.75 8.10
N ILE A 332 20.51 -22.40 7.45
CA ILE A 332 20.25 -23.85 7.57
C ILE A 332 20.56 -24.48 6.23
N GLY A 333 21.51 -25.40 6.21
CA GLY A 333 21.99 -26.08 5.01
C GLY A 333 20.97 -27.04 4.37
N ALA A 334 21.23 -27.43 3.14
CA ALA A 334 20.37 -28.34 2.40
C ALA A 334 20.26 -29.70 3.10
N GLY A 335 19.03 -30.23 3.19
CA GLY A 335 18.75 -31.50 3.83
C GLY A 335 18.99 -31.55 5.34
N ALA A 336 19.33 -30.43 5.97
CA ALA A 336 19.49 -30.36 7.41
C ALA A 336 18.16 -30.59 8.15
N ARG A 337 18.19 -31.14 9.35
CA ARG A 337 17.03 -31.45 10.17
C ARG A 337 17.14 -30.76 11.53
N ILE A 338 16.25 -29.80 11.79
CA ILE A 338 16.22 -29.09 13.07
C ILE A 338 15.10 -29.69 13.94
N GLY A 339 15.50 -30.37 15.01
CA GLY A 339 14.57 -30.99 15.95
C GLY A 339 13.76 -29.96 16.72
N ALA A 340 12.59 -30.39 17.21
CA ALA A 340 11.63 -29.51 17.86
C ALA A 340 12.20 -28.75 19.06
N TYR A 341 11.67 -27.54 19.30
CA TYR A 341 12.03 -26.65 20.41
C TYR A 341 13.50 -26.19 20.38
N SER A 342 14.11 -26.20 19.20
CA SER A 342 15.45 -25.67 19.02
C SER A 342 15.45 -24.17 18.81
N VAL A 343 16.55 -23.51 19.17
CA VAL A 343 16.78 -22.09 18.99
C VAL A 343 18.06 -21.88 18.18
N LEU A 344 17.96 -21.25 17.04
CA LEU A 344 19.09 -20.80 16.24
C LEU A 344 19.20 -19.27 16.41
N GLU A 345 20.29 -18.87 17.10
CA GLU A 345 20.57 -17.45 17.38
C GLU A 345 21.14 -16.72 16.15
N PRO A 346 21.18 -15.37 16.17
CA PRO A 346 21.75 -14.59 15.07
C PRO A 346 23.16 -15.03 14.68
N GLY A 347 23.34 -15.33 13.38
CA GLY A 347 24.61 -15.80 12.82
C GLY A 347 24.84 -17.31 12.98
N ALA A 348 23.87 -18.07 13.49
CA ALA A 348 23.97 -19.53 13.56
C ALA A 348 24.01 -20.15 12.16
N GLU A 349 24.93 -21.10 11.96
CA GLU A 349 25.08 -21.86 10.72
C GLU A 349 24.96 -23.36 11.00
N VAL A 350 24.07 -24.04 10.30
CA VAL A 350 23.90 -25.48 10.31
C VAL A 350 24.29 -25.99 8.91
N ALA A 351 25.30 -26.86 8.85
CA ALA A 351 25.78 -27.38 7.58
C ALA A 351 24.78 -28.34 6.92
N ASP A 352 24.99 -28.63 5.62
CA ASP A 352 24.16 -29.53 4.83
C ASP A 352 24.07 -30.92 5.51
N GLY A 353 22.87 -31.48 5.54
CA GLY A 353 22.58 -32.81 6.05
C GLY A 353 22.78 -33.01 7.57
N VAL A 354 23.09 -31.94 8.30
CA VAL A 354 23.25 -32.02 9.77
C VAL A 354 21.92 -32.25 10.43
N GLU A 355 21.85 -33.15 11.39
CA GLU A 355 20.69 -33.37 12.25
C GLU A 355 20.95 -32.78 13.65
N LEU A 356 20.14 -31.82 14.06
CA LEU A 356 20.10 -31.28 15.42
C LEU A 356 18.95 -31.96 16.18
N GLY A 357 19.25 -32.52 17.34
CA GLY A 357 18.23 -33.09 18.23
C GLY A 357 17.30 -32.02 18.79
N PRO A 358 16.19 -32.45 19.43
CA PRO A 358 15.27 -31.50 20.08
C PRO A 358 15.99 -30.67 21.17
N HIS A 359 15.48 -29.45 21.41
CA HIS A 359 16.02 -28.51 22.42
C HIS A 359 17.47 -28.08 22.16
N SER A 360 17.96 -28.19 20.94
CA SER A 360 19.29 -27.69 20.58
C SER A 360 19.34 -26.16 20.59
N VAL A 361 20.43 -25.60 21.08
CA VAL A 361 20.74 -24.18 20.97
C VAL A 361 22.01 -24.03 20.16
N VAL A 362 21.92 -23.30 19.01
CA VAL A 362 23.07 -23.02 18.16
C VAL A 362 23.29 -21.50 18.19
N ALA A 363 24.42 -21.11 18.78
CA ALA A 363 24.83 -19.71 18.78
C ALA A 363 25.59 -19.37 17.49
N GLY A 364 25.48 -18.15 17.05
CA GLY A 364 26.35 -17.60 16.01
C GLY A 364 27.78 -17.37 16.57
N PRO A 365 28.72 -17.02 15.67
CA PRO A 365 30.07 -16.68 16.08
C PRO A 365 30.03 -15.49 17.06
N GLN A 366 30.65 -15.65 18.21
CA GLN A 366 30.82 -14.56 19.16
C GLN A 366 31.79 -13.54 18.53
N GLY A 367 31.28 -12.36 18.19
CA GLY A 367 32.07 -11.25 17.68
C GLY A 367 32.98 -10.60 18.74
#